data_8b79d850c3f6c8f6f8aaca74c40262e9
#
_entry.id   8b79d850c3f6c8f6f8aaca74c40262e9
#
_cell.length_a   1.000
_cell.length_b   1.000
_cell.length_c   1.000
_cell.angle_alpha   90.00
_cell.angle_beta   90.00
_cell.angle_gamma   90.00
#
_symmetry.space_group_name_H-M   'P 1'
#
loop_
_entity.id
_entity.type
_entity.pdbx_description
1 polymer ?
#
loop_
_entity_poly.entity_id
_entity_poly.type
_entity_poly.pdbx_seq_one_letter_code
_entity_poly.pdbx_strand_id
1 'polypeptide(L)'
;MKAIIRKPEMNNMHQLFDTFFRDEPLNWSQQVSQLGKNPAVNISENENAFSLELLVPGFEKDQIKIELDKGLIILSAEKEEKSEEKTATKFHRREFIKQSFKRSFQFKEGQIDEENIQARFNNGILHLELPKKSQEEINTKRRIEIA
;
A
#
# COMPACT_ATOMS: atom_id res chain seq x y z
N MET A 1 -29.80 16.01 -34.71
CA MET A 1 -29.32 16.44 -33.39
C MET A 1 -28.47 15.33 -32.78
N LYS A 2 -27.18 15.46 -32.83
CA LYS A 2 -26.30 14.49 -32.15
C LYS A 2 -26.07 15.01 -30.73
N ALA A 3 -26.56 14.29 -29.71
CA ALA A 3 -26.25 14.57 -28.32
C ALA A 3 -24.75 14.30 -28.09
N ILE A 4 -24.01 15.36 -27.78
CA ILE A 4 -22.63 15.23 -27.35
C ILE A 4 -22.70 14.75 -25.89
N ILE A 5 -22.57 13.45 -25.71
CA ILE A 5 -22.33 12.88 -24.38
C ILE A 5 -20.88 13.24 -24.04
N ARG A 6 -20.70 14.30 -23.26
CA ARG A 6 -19.43 14.53 -22.57
C ARG A 6 -19.23 13.37 -21.60
N LYS A 7 -18.28 12.50 -21.93
CA LYS A 7 -17.75 11.57 -20.94
C LYS A 7 -17.23 12.40 -19.77
N PRO A 8 -17.66 12.12 -18.53
CA PRO A 8 -17.02 12.75 -17.39
C PRO A 8 -15.53 12.41 -17.45
N GLU A 9 -14.69 13.41 -17.30
CA GLU A 9 -13.28 13.20 -17.07
C GLU A 9 -13.17 12.36 -15.79
N MET A 10 -12.97 11.06 -15.98
CA MET A 10 -12.70 10.18 -14.86
C MET A 10 -11.35 10.61 -14.28
N ASN A 11 -11.42 11.14 -13.09
CA ASN A 11 -10.25 11.50 -12.30
C ASN A 11 -9.20 10.39 -12.41
N ASN A 12 -7.95 10.77 -12.69
CA ASN A 12 -6.80 9.87 -12.82
C ASN A 12 -6.68 8.85 -11.68
N MET A 13 -7.31 9.12 -10.56
CA MET A 13 -7.36 8.27 -9.37
C MET A 13 -8.17 7.00 -9.60
N HIS A 14 -9.31 7.04 -10.31
CA HIS A 14 -10.06 5.83 -10.68
C HIS A 14 -9.27 4.93 -11.64
N GLN A 15 -8.51 5.51 -12.56
CA GLN A 15 -7.62 4.74 -13.43
C GLN A 15 -6.46 4.10 -12.67
N LEU A 16 -5.92 4.78 -11.66
CA LEU A 16 -4.90 4.23 -10.77
C LEU A 16 -5.45 3.05 -9.96
N PHE A 17 -6.64 3.20 -9.38
CA PHE A 17 -7.32 2.12 -8.68
C PHE A 17 -7.67 0.95 -9.61
N ASP A 18 -8.17 1.20 -10.81
CA ASP A 18 -8.48 0.15 -11.78
C ASP A 18 -7.22 -0.59 -12.25
N THR A 19 -6.09 0.10 -12.41
CA THR A 19 -4.82 -0.53 -12.77
C THR A 19 -4.26 -1.33 -11.60
N PHE A 20 -4.43 -0.85 -10.37
CA PHE A 20 -3.99 -1.54 -9.16
C PHE A 20 -4.74 -2.85 -8.90
N PHE A 21 -6.01 -2.93 -9.28
CA PHE A 21 -6.87 -4.08 -9.00
C PHE A 21 -7.09 -4.97 -10.22
N ARG A 22 -6.61 -4.60 -11.42
CA ARG A 22 -6.93 -5.30 -12.67
C ARG A 22 -5.92 -6.34 -13.14
N ASP A 23 -4.71 -6.37 -12.62
CA ASP A 23 -3.64 -7.22 -13.16
C ASP A 23 -3.61 -8.65 -12.61
N GLU A 24 -4.58 -9.06 -11.80
CA GLU A 24 -4.80 -10.47 -11.52
C GLU A 24 -6.19 -10.90 -11.96
N PRO A 25 -6.32 -12.04 -12.69
CA PRO A 25 -7.62 -12.60 -13.02
C PRO A 25 -8.34 -12.94 -11.70
N LEU A 26 -9.31 -12.09 -11.36
CA LEU A 26 -10.05 -12.14 -10.11
C LEU A 26 -10.88 -13.43 -10.03
N ASN A 27 -10.31 -14.44 -9.45
CA ASN A 27 -11.06 -15.59 -8.99
C ASN A 27 -11.81 -15.16 -7.71
N TRP A 28 -13.10 -14.84 -7.85
CA TRP A 28 -13.95 -14.34 -6.76
C TRP A 28 -13.85 -15.16 -5.47
N SER A 29 -13.72 -16.49 -5.61
CA SER A 29 -13.55 -17.40 -4.48
C SER A 29 -12.23 -17.26 -3.75
N GLN A 30 -11.14 -16.90 -4.45
CA GLN A 30 -9.84 -16.60 -3.82
C GLN A 30 -9.82 -15.20 -3.20
N GLN A 31 -10.54 -14.26 -3.77
CA GLN A 31 -10.62 -12.90 -3.27
C GLN A 31 -11.34 -12.83 -1.91
N VAL A 32 -12.43 -13.56 -1.75
CA VAL A 32 -13.16 -13.66 -0.48
C VAL A 32 -12.32 -14.33 0.61
N SER A 33 -11.51 -15.32 0.27
CA SER A 33 -10.60 -15.97 1.22
C SER A 33 -9.39 -15.11 1.61
N GLN A 34 -9.02 -14.14 0.81
CA GLN A 34 -7.92 -13.22 1.08
C GLN A 34 -8.35 -11.94 1.82
N LEU A 35 -9.64 -11.57 1.76
CA LEU A 35 -10.16 -10.39 2.47
C LEU A 35 -9.93 -10.45 4.00
N GLY A 36 -9.80 -11.64 4.57
CA GLY A 36 -9.45 -11.81 5.98
C GLY A 36 -7.96 -11.83 6.31
N LYS A 37 -7.08 -11.90 5.29
CA LYS A 37 -5.63 -12.05 5.47
C LYS A 37 -4.84 -10.77 5.17
N ASN A 38 -5.40 -9.88 4.37
CA ASN A 38 -4.75 -8.62 4.01
C ASN A 38 -5.29 -7.48 4.86
N PRO A 39 -4.41 -6.63 5.40
CA PRO A 39 -4.83 -5.46 6.14
C PRO A 39 -5.64 -4.52 5.24
N ALA A 40 -6.69 -3.94 5.80
CA ALA A 40 -7.47 -2.90 5.12
C ALA A 40 -6.60 -1.66 4.91
N VAL A 41 -6.79 -0.99 3.79
CA VAL A 41 -6.03 0.20 3.43
C VAL A 41 -6.96 1.33 3.00
N ASN A 42 -6.68 2.52 3.49
CA ASN A 42 -7.20 3.78 2.96
C ASN A 42 -6.07 4.47 2.19
N ILE A 43 -6.35 4.90 0.99
CA ILE A 43 -5.42 5.68 0.18
C ILE A 43 -6.08 7.01 -0.14
N SER A 44 -5.42 8.10 0.19
CA SER A 44 -5.85 9.44 -0.13
C SER A 44 -4.73 10.20 -0.84
N GLU A 45 -5.12 11.23 -1.56
CA GLU A 45 -4.21 12.07 -2.34
C GLU A 45 -4.59 13.54 -2.16
N ASN A 46 -3.59 14.38 -2.00
CA ASN A 46 -3.73 15.82 -2.08
C ASN A 46 -2.76 16.38 -3.14
N GLU A 47 -2.64 17.69 -3.23
CA GLU A 47 -1.77 18.32 -4.21
C GLU A 47 -0.29 17.94 -4.05
N ASN A 48 0.15 17.67 -2.82
CA ASN A 48 1.55 17.51 -2.46
C ASN A 48 1.98 16.08 -2.16
N ALA A 49 1.05 15.20 -1.77
CA ALA A 49 1.39 13.86 -1.30
C ALA A 49 0.26 12.85 -1.49
N PHE A 50 0.64 11.57 -1.51
CA PHE A 50 -0.24 10.45 -1.24
C PHE A 50 -0.14 10.05 0.22
N SER A 51 -1.23 9.63 0.82
CA SER A 51 -1.29 9.10 2.17
C SER A 51 -1.90 7.70 2.16
N LEU A 52 -1.19 6.75 2.74
CA LEU A 52 -1.65 5.37 2.91
C LEU A 52 -1.83 5.10 4.40
N GLU A 53 -2.98 4.55 4.77
CA GLU A 53 -3.27 4.11 6.12
C GLU A 53 -3.63 2.63 6.10
N LEU A 54 -2.83 1.80 6.76
CA LEU A 54 -3.08 0.36 6.88
C LEU A 54 -3.50 0.00 8.29
N LEU A 55 -4.60 -0.72 8.39
CA LEU A 55 -5.09 -1.25 9.66
C LEU A 55 -4.39 -2.57 9.96
N VAL A 56 -3.44 -2.54 10.89
CA VAL A 56 -2.57 -3.68 11.25
C VAL A 56 -2.58 -3.95 12.76
N PRO A 57 -3.75 -4.25 13.34
CA PRO A 57 -3.84 -4.51 14.78
C PRO A 57 -3.07 -5.77 15.16
N GLY A 58 -2.54 -5.78 16.36
CA GLY A 58 -1.83 -6.94 16.91
C GLY A 58 -0.35 -7.04 16.52
N PHE A 59 0.13 -6.14 15.65
CA PHE A 59 1.56 -6.03 15.34
C PHE A 59 2.23 -4.92 16.15
N GLU A 60 3.51 -5.10 16.39
CA GLU A 60 4.38 -4.09 16.96
C GLU A 60 5.16 -3.39 15.83
N LYS A 61 5.63 -2.19 16.12
CA LYS A 61 6.36 -1.36 15.14
C LYS A 61 7.57 -2.08 14.52
N ASP A 62 8.32 -2.81 15.32
CA ASP A 62 9.54 -3.55 14.95
C ASP A 62 9.27 -4.80 14.09
N GLN A 63 8.03 -5.26 14.07
CA GLN A 63 7.59 -6.40 13.24
C GLN A 63 7.22 -5.99 11.82
N ILE A 64 6.96 -4.70 11.59
CA ILE A 64 6.54 -4.17 10.29
C ILE A 64 7.77 -3.79 9.47
N LYS A 65 7.85 -4.31 8.26
CA LYS A 65 8.89 -4.01 7.29
C LYS A 65 8.31 -3.23 6.12
N ILE A 66 9.03 -2.19 5.72
CA ILE A 66 8.70 -1.35 4.57
C ILE A 66 9.89 -1.41 3.63
N GLU A 67 9.67 -1.89 2.43
CA GLU A 67 10.68 -1.98 1.38
C GLU A 67 10.22 -1.14 0.19
N LEU A 68 11.17 -0.46 -0.46
CA LEU A 68 10.92 0.38 -1.62
C LEU A 68 11.89 -0.01 -2.73
N ASP A 69 11.36 -0.29 -3.89
CA ASP A 69 12.14 -0.54 -5.10
C ASP A 69 11.44 0.04 -6.32
N LYS A 70 12.03 1.10 -6.90
CA LYS A 70 11.56 1.75 -8.14
C LYS A 70 10.06 2.06 -8.15
N GLY A 71 9.58 2.73 -7.11
CA GLY A 71 8.18 3.07 -6.93
C GLY A 71 7.29 1.93 -6.45
N LEU A 72 7.82 0.71 -6.29
CA LEU A 72 7.12 -0.41 -5.66
C LEU A 72 7.34 -0.37 -4.15
N ILE A 73 6.29 -0.10 -3.41
CA ILE A 73 6.30 -0.13 -1.94
C ILE A 73 5.76 -1.48 -1.50
N ILE A 74 6.55 -2.21 -0.72
CA ILE A 74 6.19 -3.51 -0.16
C ILE A 74 6.11 -3.37 1.35
N LEU A 75 4.94 -3.68 1.89
CA LEU A 75 4.66 -3.69 3.32
C LEU A 75 4.45 -5.13 3.75
N SER A 76 5.21 -5.57 4.75
CA SER A 76 5.10 -6.92 5.28
C SER A 76 5.29 -6.95 6.79
N ALA A 77 4.64 -7.89 7.44
CA ALA A 77 4.85 -8.22 8.84
C ALA A 77 4.58 -9.69 9.09
N GLU A 78 5.25 -10.24 10.07
CA GLU A 78 5.05 -11.59 10.55
C GLU A 78 5.19 -11.61 12.09
N LYS A 79 4.24 -12.26 12.73
CA LYS A 79 4.22 -12.49 14.16
C LYS A 79 3.76 -13.92 14.42
N GLU A 80 4.51 -14.64 15.22
CA GLU A 80 4.15 -15.94 15.74
C GLU A 80 4.16 -15.91 17.27
N GLU A 81 3.05 -16.30 17.88
CA GLU A 81 3.02 -16.51 19.33
C GLU A 81 3.73 -17.81 19.65
N LYS A 82 4.90 -17.72 20.28
CA LYS A 82 5.58 -18.89 20.81
C LYS A 82 4.73 -19.49 21.91
N SER A 83 4.24 -20.68 21.68
CA SER A 83 3.63 -21.50 22.71
C SER A 83 4.76 -21.91 23.68
N GLU A 84 4.86 -21.24 24.81
CA GLU A 84 5.65 -21.80 25.91
C GLU A 84 4.89 -23.03 26.43
N GLU A 85 5.41 -24.20 26.13
CA GLU A 85 4.86 -25.50 26.57
C GLU A 85 4.79 -25.71 28.10
N LYS A 86 5.15 -24.68 28.86
CA LYS A 86 5.27 -24.75 30.33
C LYS A 86 4.08 -24.17 31.10
N THR A 87 3.09 -23.61 30.45
CA THR A 87 1.89 -23.15 31.17
C THR A 87 0.84 -24.24 31.15
N ALA A 88 0.33 -24.58 32.34
CA ALA A 88 -0.80 -25.51 32.52
C ALA A 88 -2.13 -24.99 31.95
N THR A 89 -2.06 -24.09 30.97
CA THR A 89 -3.22 -23.45 30.33
C THR A 89 -3.75 -24.35 29.25
N LYS A 90 -4.99 -24.80 29.40
CA LYS A 90 -5.71 -25.56 28.37
C LYS A 90 -6.52 -24.61 27.50
N PHE A 91 -6.23 -24.59 26.19
CA PHE A 91 -7.05 -23.87 25.23
C PHE A 91 -8.26 -24.71 24.84
N HIS A 92 -9.45 -24.17 24.95
CA HIS A 92 -10.67 -24.76 24.38
C HIS A 92 -10.89 -24.33 22.92
N ARG A 93 -10.39 -23.16 22.55
CA ARG A 93 -10.38 -22.64 21.20
C ARG A 93 -9.17 -21.72 21.01
N ARG A 94 -8.49 -21.86 19.90
CA ARG A 94 -7.38 -21.00 19.51
C ARG A 94 -7.44 -20.74 18.00
N GLU A 95 -7.87 -19.56 17.63
CA GLU A 95 -8.14 -19.20 16.24
C GLU A 95 -6.97 -18.48 15.55
N PHE A 96 -6.03 -17.94 16.33
CA PHE A 96 -4.81 -17.36 15.80
C PHE A 96 -3.58 -17.77 16.62
N ILE A 97 -2.52 -18.12 15.93
CA ILE A 97 -1.20 -18.44 16.47
C ILE A 97 -0.14 -17.66 15.70
N LYS A 98 -0.36 -17.53 14.40
CA LYS A 98 0.52 -16.84 13.47
C LYS A 98 -0.30 -15.80 12.73
N GLN A 99 0.24 -14.58 12.67
CA GLN A 99 -0.29 -13.51 11.86
C GLN A 99 0.80 -13.04 10.91
N SER A 100 0.45 -12.89 9.65
CA SER A 100 1.36 -12.35 8.64
C SER A 100 0.57 -11.63 7.56
N PHE A 101 1.16 -10.61 6.98
CA PHE A 101 0.65 -10.00 5.77
C PHE A 101 1.78 -9.55 4.85
N LYS A 102 1.43 -9.40 3.59
CA LYS A 102 2.26 -8.74 2.59
C LYS A 102 1.36 -7.98 1.64
N ARG A 103 1.56 -6.68 1.53
CA ARG A 103 0.88 -5.82 0.55
C ARG A 103 1.90 -5.01 -0.22
N SER A 104 1.61 -4.80 -1.50
CA SER A 104 2.44 -4.00 -2.38
C SER A 104 1.61 -2.94 -3.08
N PHE A 105 2.23 -1.78 -3.31
CA PHE A 105 1.63 -0.63 -3.98
C PHE A 105 2.63 -0.12 -5.00
N GLN A 106 2.22 -0.05 -6.27
CA GLN A 106 3.06 0.44 -7.34
C GLN A 106 2.70 1.88 -7.69
N PHE A 107 3.67 2.78 -7.61
CA PHE A 107 3.60 4.13 -8.12
C PHE A 107 4.40 4.25 -9.42
N LYS A 108 4.05 5.21 -10.25
CA LYS A 108 4.83 5.49 -11.46
C LYS A 108 6.22 5.95 -11.05
N GLU A 109 7.23 5.51 -11.81
CA GLU A 109 8.59 5.99 -11.61
C GLU A 109 8.64 7.52 -11.70
N GLY A 110 9.26 8.16 -10.72
CA GLY A 110 9.33 9.62 -10.61
C GLY A 110 8.06 10.32 -10.11
N GLN A 111 7.00 9.59 -9.76
CA GLN A 111 5.77 10.18 -9.22
C GLN A 111 5.90 10.61 -7.77
N ILE A 112 6.63 9.85 -6.98
CA ILE A 112 6.88 10.11 -5.56
C ILE A 112 8.34 10.44 -5.30
N ASP A 113 8.57 11.25 -4.28
CA ASP A 113 9.88 11.52 -3.75
C ASP A 113 10.25 10.43 -2.74
N GLU A 114 10.98 9.44 -3.23
CA GLU A 114 11.34 8.24 -2.47
C GLU A 114 12.23 8.54 -1.26
N GLU A 115 12.99 9.64 -1.28
CA GLU A 115 13.91 10.03 -0.21
C GLU A 115 13.19 10.65 0.98
N ASN A 116 12.00 11.22 0.77
CA ASN A 116 11.25 11.94 1.78
C ASN A 116 9.99 11.21 2.26
N ILE A 117 9.88 9.91 2.01
CA ILE A 117 8.80 9.07 2.53
C ILE A 117 8.86 9.02 4.05
N GLN A 118 7.72 9.25 4.70
CA GLN A 118 7.58 9.17 6.14
C GLN A 118 6.63 8.05 6.53
N ALA A 119 7.00 7.31 7.58
CA ALA A 119 6.19 6.25 8.15
C ALA A 119 5.96 6.50 9.64
N ARG A 120 4.72 6.31 10.09
CA ARG A 120 4.34 6.41 11.51
C ARG A 120 3.42 5.24 11.85
N PHE A 121 3.64 4.66 13.00
CA PHE A 121 2.79 3.60 13.52
C PHE A 121 2.17 4.03 14.85
N ASN A 122 0.85 4.00 14.92
CA ASN A 122 0.13 4.39 16.13
C ASN A 122 -1.21 3.63 16.22
N ASN A 123 -1.53 3.11 17.38
CA ASN A 123 -2.81 2.45 17.68
C ASN A 123 -3.21 1.37 16.65
N GLY A 124 -2.24 0.58 16.16
CA GLY A 124 -2.51 -0.47 15.17
C GLY A 124 -2.76 0.05 13.76
N ILE A 125 -2.47 1.31 13.48
CA ILE A 125 -2.55 1.90 12.15
C ILE A 125 -1.15 2.32 11.72
N LEU A 126 -0.72 1.83 10.55
CA LEU A 126 0.49 2.27 9.87
C LEU A 126 0.12 3.39 8.90
N HIS A 127 0.68 4.57 9.11
CA HIS A 127 0.53 5.73 8.24
C HIS A 127 1.81 5.91 7.42
N LEU A 128 1.64 6.02 6.11
CA LEU A 128 2.70 6.36 5.16
C LEU A 128 2.33 7.64 4.45
N GLU A 129 3.23 8.60 4.47
CA GLU A 129 3.15 9.82 3.67
C GLU A 129 4.19 9.77 2.56
N LEU A 130 3.74 9.88 1.34
CA LEU A 130 4.51 9.75 0.12
C LEU A 130 4.46 11.08 -0.62
N PRO A 131 5.43 11.98 -0.43
CA PRO A 131 5.47 13.25 -1.13
C PRO A 131 5.55 13.03 -2.63
N LYS A 132 4.87 13.87 -3.39
CA LYS A 132 5.00 13.89 -4.85
C LYS A 132 6.28 14.61 -5.25
N LYS A 133 6.94 14.11 -6.29
CA LYS A 133 8.03 14.90 -6.92
C LYS A 133 7.46 16.16 -7.51
N SER A 134 8.18 17.27 -7.35
CA SER A 134 7.82 18.52 -7.99
C SER A 134 7.89 18.38 -9.52
N GLN A 135 7.03 19.08 -10.24
CA GLN A 135 7.05 19.09 -11.71
C GLN A 135 8.38 19.57 -12.29
N GLU A 136 9.12 20.37 -11.55
CA GLU A 136 10.45 20.86 -11.93
C GLU A 136 11.50 19.75 -11.90
N GLU A 137 11.39 18.80 -10.98
CA GLU A 137 12.28 17.63 -10.87
C GLU A 137 11.99 16.58 -11.94
N ILE A 138 10.76 16.51 -12.45
CA ILE A 138 10.34 15.57 -13.51
C ILE A 138 10.80 16.06 -14.88
N ASN A 139 10.96 17.36 -15.07
CA ASN A 139 11.30 18.01 -16.34
C ASN A 139 12.80 18.21 -16.58
N THR A 140 13.65 17.32 -16.17
CA THR A 140 15.06 17.31 -16.57
C THR A 140 15.23 16.85 -18.03
N LYS A 141 14.57 17.50 -18.97
CA LYS A 141 15.00 17.47 -20.37
C LYS A 141 16.29 18.25 -20.49
N ARG A 142 17.37 17.55 -20.42
CA ARG A 142 18.69 18.14 -20.64
C ARG A 142 18.84 18.39 -22.13
N ARG A 143 18.98 19.66 -22.53
CA ARG A 143 19.38 20.04 -23.88
C ARG A 143 20.86 19.72 -24.02
N ILE A 144 21.19 18.84 -24.96
CA ILE A 144 22.58 18.54 -25.28
C ILE A 144 22.97 19.51 -26.42
N GLU A 145 23.97 20.34 -26.18
CA GLU A 145 24.57 21.17 -27.22
C GLU A 145 25.53 20.33 -28.05
N ILE A 146 25.37 20.43 -29.36
CA ILE A 146 26.28 19.78 -30.31
C ILE A 146 27.48 20.70 -30.50
N ALA A 147 28.64 20.21 -30.11
CA ALA A 147 29.89 20.91 -30.37
C ALA A 147 30.25 20.92 -31.88
#